data_78b23b1ecf99a0a4d2c6fd5e2fb884db
#
_entry.id   78b23b1ecf99a0a4d2c6fd5e2fb884db
#
_cell.length_a   1.000
_cell.length_b   1.000
_cell.length_c   1.000
_cell.angle_alpha   90.00
_cell.angle_beta   90.00
_cell.angle_gamma   90.00
#
_symmetry.space_group_name_H-M   'P 1'
#
loop_
_entity.id
_entity.type
_entity.pdbx_description
1 polymer ?
#
loop_
_entity_poly.entity_id
_entity_poly.type
_entity_poly.pdbx_seq_one_letter_code
_entity_poly.pdbx_strand_id
1 'polypeptide(L)'
;HMGSCCYRFFAADMENLDDRADKAFRSMLALSASDGPVDFNLFVGDQVYADPMNALLDLHDHESFMALYRHSFAQPWLTRLLADGANYMILDDHEIENNWPAQARAADWVGKYPAALKAYQVYQASHSPAVPLDASGRYLGRDPDHLWYTFSRGCADFFVMDVRTERQLASTAGQRLMLSAQQEQALYQWLLDGRDRVKCLVSPVVMFPDQRRFFRGDDAWEGFLAQRTRILEFIRRENLHRVLVLSGDVHAALATRLQMRSAAGRNLAVHNLVCSGLFWPASLFAFRWHALTVDADGPLRCHGRAGRYRLTPLTDVYSRDAFARIEIDPEGCLFRVFTRKGEPVPEASCEIRFTG
;
A
#
# COMPACT_ATOMS: atom_id res chain seq x y z
N HIS A 1 -10.03 -8.02 3.07
CA HIS A 1 -9.95 -7.37 1.75
C HIS A 1 -8.75 -6.41 1.69
N MET A 2 -8.26 -6.14 0.49
CA MET A 2 -7.18 -5.17 0.26
C MET A 2 -7.52 -4.27 -0.94
N GLY A 3 -7.18 -2.97 -0.84
CA GLY A 3 -7.29 -2.01 -1.92
C GLY A 3 -6.65 -0.67 -1.58
N SER A 4 -6.42 0.15 -2.61
CA SER A 4 -5.90 1.52 -2.51
C SER A 4 -6.45 2.39 -3.65
N CYS A 5 -6.06 3.66 -3.69
CA CYS A 5 -6.38 4.60 -4.77
C CYS A 5 -7.89 4.73 -5.01
N CYS A 6 -8.55 5.40 -4.07
CA CYS A 6 -9.99 5.66 -4.12
C CYS A 6 -10.27 7.11 -4.49
N TYR A 7 -10.13 7.44 -5.77
CA TYR A 7 -10.37 8.80 -6.28
C TYR A 7 -11.85 9.17 -6.17
N ARG A 8 -12.15 10.41 -5.77
CA ARG A 8 -13.51 10.96 -5.74
C ARG A 8 -13.55 12.32 -6.42
N PHE A 9 -14.63 12.57 -7.13
CA PHE A 9 -14.91 13.87 -7.70
C PHE A 9 -15.79 14.67 -6.76
N PHE A 10 -15.27 15.78 -6.25
CA PHE A 10 -16.03 16.73 -5.47
C PHE A 10 -16.21 18.05 -6.22
N ALA A 11 -17.38 18.67 -6.08
CA ALA A 11 -17.58 20.06 -6.45
C ALA A 11 -16.90 21.00 -5.44
N ALA A 12 -16.81 22.29 -5.75
CA ALA A 12 -16.20 23.28 -4.86
C ALA A 12 -16.88 23.40 -3.50
N ASP A 13 -18.14 23.01 -3.39
CA ASP A 13 -18.92 22.93 -2.14
C ASP A 13 -18.82 21.54 -1.46
N MET A 14 -17.90 20.70 -1.90
CA MET A 14 -17.69 19.33 -1.43
C MET A 14 -18.84 18.35 -1.72
N GLU A 15 -19.75 18.66 -2.63
CA GLU A 15 -20.70 17.69 -3.14
C GLU A 15 -19.99 16.59 -3.92
N ASN A 16 -20.25 15.32 -3.61
CA ASN A 16 -19.71 14.19 -4.35
C ASN A 16 -20.43 14.04 -5.69
N LEU A 17 -19.74 14.33 -6.77
CA LEU A 17 -20.26 14.28 -8.14
C LEU A 17 -20.33 12.87 -8.73
N ASP A 18 -19.71 11.87 -8.10
CA ASP A 18 -19.60 10.51 -8.64
C ASP A 18 -19.58 9.45 -7.52
N ASP A 19 -20.61 8.64 -7.47
CA ASP A 19 -20.77 7.56 -6.46
C ASP A 19 -20.03 6.27 -6.84
N ARG A 20 -19.34 6.22 -7.99
CA ARG A 20 -18.69 4.99 -8.47
C ARG A 20 -17.61 4.48 -7.54
N ALA A 21 -16.88 5.38 -6.88
CA ALA A 21 -15.88 5.03 -5.86
C ALA A 21 -16.50 4.23 -4.71
N ASP A 22 -17.67 4.64 -4.24
CA ASP A 22 -18.36 3.99 -3.12
C ASP A 22 -18.89 2.58 -3.46
N LYS A 23 -19.10 2.30 -4.76
CA LYS A 23 -19.60 0.98 -5.21
C LYS A 23 -18.61 -0.16 -5.01
N ALA A 24 -17.31 0.10 -4.95
CA ALA A 24 -16.32 -0.92 -4.60
C ALA A 24 -16.57 -1.45 -3.18
N PHE A 25 -16.84 -0.57 -2.22
CA PHE A 25 -17.12 -0.95 -0.84
C PHE A 25 -18.42 -1.73 -0.68
N ARG A 26 -19.45 -1.38 -1.47
CA ARG A 26 -20.69 -2.19 -1.56
C ARG A 26 -20.39 -3.63 -2.02
N SER A 27 -19.51 -3.77 -3.02
CA SER A 27 -19.17 -5.10 -3.54
C SER A 27 -18.32 -5.89 -2.55
N MET A 28 -17.41 -5.25 -1.78
CA MET A 28 -16.68 -5.90 -0.68
C MET A 28 -17.65 -6.45 0.38
N LEU A 29 -18.65 -5.65 0.81
CA LEU A 29 -19.68 -6.09 1.75
C LEU A 29 -20.51 -7.25 1.20
N ALA A 30 -20.93 -7.17 -0.06
CA ALA A 30 -21.69 -8.21 -0.71
C ALA A 30 -20.89 -9.53 -0.80
N LEU A 31 -19.59 -9.43 -1.13
CA LEU A 31 -18.70 -10.58 -1.18
C LEU A 31 -18.50 -11.20 0.21
N SER A 32 -18.36 -10.39 1.27
CA SER A 32 -18.30 -10.90 2.64
C SER A 32 -19.57 -11.62 3.05
N ALA A 33 -20.72 -11.17 2.58
CA ALA A 33 -21.99 -11.84 2.86
C ALA A 33 -22.19 -13.16 2.10
N SER A 34 -21.68 -13.27 0.87
CA SER A 34 -21.85 -14.45 0.01
C SER A 34 -20.75 -15.50 0.14
N ASP A 35 -19.50 -15.08 0.36
CA ASP A 35 -18.30 -15.93 0.34
C ASP A 35 -17.62 -16.01 1.74
N GLY A 36 -18.33 -15.56 2.75
CA GLY A 36 -17.92 -15.54 4.15
C GLY A 36 -17.19 -14.27 4.57
N PRO A 37 -17.26 -13.96 5.88
CA PRO A 37 -16.67 -12.73 6.43
C PRO A 37 -15.15 -12.70 6.26
N VAL A 38 -14.61 -11.49 6.21
CA VAL A 38 -13.16 -11.26 6.26
C VAL A 38 -12.74 -10.90 7.69
N ASP A 39 -11.50 -11.22 8.07
CA ASP A 39 -10.98 -10.84 9.38
C ASP A 39 -10.79 -9.33 9.50
N PHE A 40 -10.41 -8.65 8.40
CA PHE A 40 -10.21 -7.20 8.34
C PHE A 40 -10.16 -6.69 6.90
N ASN A 41 -10.25 -5.38 6.75
CA ASN A 41 -9.92 -4.67 5.54
C ASN A 41 -8.56 -3.98 5.70
N LEU A 42 -7.77 -3.97 4.63
CA LEU A 42 -6.45 -3.33 4.56
C LEU A 42 -6.46 -2.28 3.44
N PHE A 43 -6.38 -1.02 3.81
CA PHE A 43 -6.33 0.11 2.89
C PHE A 43 -4.90 0.64 2.79
N VAL A 44 -4.33 0.50 1.60
CA VAL A 44 -2.89 0.66 1.36
C VAL A 44 -2.65 1.98 0.61
N GLY A 45 -3.02 3.11 1.24
CA GLY A 45 -2.82 4.47 0.73
C GLY A 45 -3.89 4.98 -0.23
N ASP A 46 -3.86 6.29 -0.48
CA ASP A 46 -4.70 7.04 -1.42
C ASP A 46 -6.20 6.88 -1.16
N GLN A 47 -6.62 6.92 0.09
CA GLN A 47 -8.04 6.89 0.42
C GLN A 47 -8.72 8.23 0.15
N VAL A 48 -7.94 9.31 0.11
CA VAL A 48 -8.34 10.64 -0.34
C VAL A 48 -7.29 11.21 -1.28
N TYR A 49 -7.72 12.10 -2.17
CA TYR A 49 -6.85 12.81 -3.12
C TYR A 49 -6.94 14.30 -2.79
N ALA A 50 -5.95 14.79 -2.05
CA ALA A 50 -5.92 16.15 -1.51
C ALA A 50 -5.13 17.14 -2.39
N ASP A 51 -4.60 16.67 -3.49
CA ASP A 51 -3.74 17.45 -4.38
C ASP A 51 -4.50 18.08 -5.57
N PRO A 52 -3.80 18.86 -6.42
CA PRO A 52 -4.39 19.58 -7.55
C PRO A 52 -4.99 18.73 -8.66
N MET A 53 -4.88 17.39 -8.63
CA MET A 53 -5.66 16.55 -9.53
C MET A 53 -7.18 16.69 -9.27
N ASN A 54 -7.54 17.08 -8.06
CA ASN A 54 -8.78 17.75 -7.74
C ASN A 54 -8.61 19.27 -7.93
N ALA A 55 -8.53 19.74 -9.16
CA ALA A 55 -8.21 21.13 -9.52
C ALA A 55 -9.11 22.22 -8.85
N LEU A 56 -10.09 21.81 -8.08
CA LEU A 56 -11.00 22.67 -7.30
C LEU A 56 -10.63 22.74 -5.81
N LEU A 57 -9.68 21.90 -5.34
CA LEU A 57 -9.41 21.67 -3.92
C LEU A 57 -7.91 21.83 -3.64
N ASP A 58 -7.35 23.00 -3.89
CA ASP A 58 -5.97 23.31 -3.47
C ASP A 58 -5.94 23.47 -1.93
N LEU A 59 -5.82 22.32 -1.25
CA LEU A 59 -5.94 22.25 0.19
C LEU A 59 -4.62 22.64 0.85
N HIS A 60 -4.67 23.63 1.72
CA HIS A 60 -3.50 24.14 2.43
C HIS A 60 -3.67 24.17 3.96
N ASP A 61 -4.89 24.14 4.45
CA ASP A 61 -5.22 24.29 5.87
C ASP A 61 -5.92 23.06 6.44
N HIS A 62 -5.89 22.95 7.76
CA HIS A 62 -6.45 21.81 8.49
C HIS A 62 -7.95 21.61 8.23
N GLU A 63 -8.76 22.69 8.18
CA GLU A 63 -10.20 22.54 8.01
C GLU A 63 -10.55 22.02 6.62
N SER A 64 -9.83 22.45 5.59
CA SER A 64 -9.99 21.95 4.23
C SER A 64 -9.69 20.45 4.13
N PHE A 65 -8.59 19.99 4.74
CA PHE A 65 -8.29 18.55 4.80
C PHE A 65 -9.34 17.80 5.61
N MET A 66 -9.77 18.31 6.75
CA MET A 66 -10.82 17.68 7.55
C MET A 66 -12.16 17.62 6.79
N ALA A 67 -12.49 18.65 6.01
CA ALA A 67 -13.69 18.64 5.17
C ALA A 67 -13.61 17.56 4.09
N LEU A 68 -12.47 17.44 3.38
CA LEU A 68 -12.26 16.40 2.39
C LEU A 68 -12.46 14.99 3.00
N TYR A 69 -11.83 14.71 4.12
CA TYR A 69 -11.98 13.43 4.82
C TYR A 69 -13.42 13.19 5.28
N ARG A 70 -14.06 14.20 5.88
CA ARG A 70 -15.46 14.12 6.34
C ARG A 70 -16.40 13.73 5.21
N HIS A 71 -16.28 14.38 4.06
CA HIS A 71 -17.10 14.06 2.88
C HIS A 71 -16.74 12.71 2.27
N SER A 72 -15.47 12.34 2.22
CA SER A 72 -15.02 11.06 1.67
C SER A 72 -15.49 9.89 2.53
N PHE A 73 -15.35 9.99 3.86
CA PHE A 73 -15.66 8.90 4.78
C PHE A 73 -17.15 8.85 5.17
N ALA A 74 -17.93 9.88 4.87
CA ALA A 74 -19.39 9.87 5.01
C ALA A 74 -20.11 9.13 3.87
N GLN A 75 -19.41 8.61 2.87
CA GLN A 75 -20.03 7.85 1.79
C GLN A 75 -20.69 6.57 2.33
N PRO A 76 -21.93 6.26 1.93
CA PRO A 76 -22.76 5.27 2.62
C PRO A 76 -22.13 3.87 2.72
N TRP A 77 -21.52 3.38 1.63
CA TRP A 77 -20.96 2.04 1.61
C TRP A 77 -19.59 1.95 2.29
N LEU A 78 -18.78 3.01 2.19
CA LEU A 78 -17.53 3.10 2.96
C LEU A 78 -17.84 3.13 4.45
N THR A 79 -18.75 4.01 4.90
CA THR A 79 -19.16 4.09 6.31
C THR A 79 -19.61 2.73 6.84
N ARG A 80 -20.44 2.02 6.05
CA ARG A 80 -20.94 0.70 6.42
C ARG A 80 -19.82 -0.34 6.48
N LEU A 81 -18.90 -0.35 5.50
CA LEU A 81 -17.77 -1.28 5.49
C LEU A 81 -16.84 -1.06 6.68
N LEU A 82 -16.55 0.20 7.02
CA LEU A 82 -15.72 0.53 8.19
C LEU A 82 -16.37 0.12 9.51
N ALA A 83 -17.71 0.15 9.59
CA ALA A 83 -18.46 -0.29 10.77
C ALA A 83 -18.62 -1.83 10.87
N ASP A 84 -18.43 -2.58 9.76
CA ASP A 84 -18.69 -4.01 9.70
C ASP A 84 -17.53 -4.86 10.29
N GLY A 85 -16.33 -4.29 10.43
CA GLY A 85 -15.17 -5.04 10.94
C GLY A 85 -13.93 -4.20 11.18
N ALA A 86 -12.84 -4.88 11.50
CA ALA A 86 -11.54 -4.22 11.69
C ALA A 86 -11.00 -3.68 10.37
N ASN A 87 -10.39 -2.50 10.44
CA ASN A 87 -9.80 -1.84 9.30
C ASN A 87 -8.39 -1.37 9.67
N TYR A 88 -7.42 -1.65 8.82
CA TYR A 88 -6.04 -1.17 8.95
C TYR A 88 -5.73 -0.26 7.79
N MET A 89 -5.16 0.90 8.07
CA MET A 89 -4.92 1.94 7.07
C MET A 89 -3.52 2.50 7.19
N ILE A 90 -2.95 2.90 6.07
CA ILE A 90 -1.70 3.67 6.00
C ILE A 90 -1.85 4.68 4.87
N LEU A 91 -1.20 5.85 4.99
CA LEU A 91 -1.18 6.86 3.95
C LEU A 91 -0.27 6.45 2.80
N ASP A 92 -0.55 7.03 1.64
CA ASP A 92 0.41 7.20 0.54
C ASP A 92 0.58 8.71 0.25
N ASP A 93 0.91 9.12 -0.95
CA ASP A 93 1.23 10.51 -1.25
C ASP A 93 -0.02 11.41 -1.37
N HIS A 94 -1.09 10.94 -1.97
CA HIS A 94 -2.28 11.74 -2.24
C HIS A 94 -3.08 12.17 -0.99
N GLU A 95 -2.82 11.58 0.15
CA GLU A 95 -3.27 12.12 1.44
C GLU A 95 -2.65 13.49 1.75
N ILE A 96 -1.53 13.84 1.10
CA ILE A 96 -0.80 15.10 1.26
C ILE A 96 -0.68 15.82 -0.08
N GLU A 97 0.07 15.26 -1.03
CA GLU A 97 0.31 15.79 -2.37
C GLU A 97 0.99 14.72 -3.25
N ASN A 98 0.64 14.67 -4.54
CA ASN A 98 1.20 13.74 -5.52
C ASN A 98 2.73 13.66 -5.46
N ASN A 99 3.24 12.44 -5.35
CA ASN A 99 4.66 12.10 -5.18
C ASN A 99 5.33 12.71 -3.92
N TRP A 100 4.58 12.98 -2.86
CA TRP A 100 5.16 13.50 -1.61
C TRP A 100 6.36 12.66 -1.15
N PRO A 101 7.46 13.27 -0.68
CA PRO A 101 7.78 14.70 -0.61
C PRO A 101 8.59 15.25 -1.81
N ALA A 102 8.56 14.58 -2.98
CA ALA A 102 9.46 14.90 -4.10
C ALA A 102 9.33 16.35 -4.63
N GLN A 103 8.13 16.92 -4.53
CA GLN A 103 7.83 18.27 -5.00
C GLN A 103 7.63 19.28 -3.86
N ALA A 104 7.79 18.85 -2.61
CA ALA A 104 7.54 19.67 -1.44
C ALA A 104 8.45 20.87 -1.36
N ARG A 105 7.86 22.05 -1.18
CA ARG A 105 8.55 23.32 -0.92
C ARG A 105 8.66 23.53 0.58
N ALA A 106 9.54 24.43 1.04
CA ALA A 106 9.70 24.73 2.45
C ALA A 106 8.39 25.16 3.13
N ALA A 107 7.51 25.87 2.42
CA ALA A 107 6.20 26.28 2.92
C ALA A 107 5.25 25.08 3.15
N ASP A 108 5.35 24.04 2.33
CA ASP A 108 4.50 22.86 2.44
C ASP A 108 4.79 22.06 3.72
N TRP A 109 6.05 22.05 4.17
CA TRP A 109 6.46 21.40 5.43
C TRP A 109 5.93 22.07 6.69
N VAL A 110 5.64 23.38 6.64
CA VAL A 110 5.09 24.13 7.80
C VAL A 110 3.59 24.38 7.72
N GLY A 111 2.99 24.26 6.56
CA GLY A 111 1.55 24.50 6.31
C GLY A 111 0.81 23.23 5.93
N LYS A 112 0.93 22.80 4.68
CA LYS A 112 0.18 21.68 4.09
C LYS A 112 0.42 20.36 4.83
N TYR A 113 1.67 19.99 5.06
CA TYR A 113 2.02 18.70 5.66
C TYR A 113 1.43 18.49 7.05
N PRO A 114 1.61 19.39 8.05
CA PRO A 114 1.01 19.19 9.37
C PRO A 114 -0.53 19.23 9.33
N ALA A 115 -1.15 20.00 8.42
CA ALA A 115 -2.59 20.04 8.24
C ALA A 115 -3.13 18.70 7.71
N ALA A 116 -2.50 18.16 6.66
CA ALA A 116 -2.84 16.86 6.08
C ALA A 116 -2.63 15.72 7.07
N LEU A 117 -1.47 15.70 7.75
CA LEU A 117 -1.14 14.66 8.72
C LEU A 117 -2.12 14.61 9.88
N LYS A 118 -2.57 15.77 10.37
CA LYS A 118 -3.56 15.81 11.44
C LYS A 118 -4.92 15.27 11.02
N ALA A 119 -5.35 15.55 9.78
CA ALA A 119 -6.59 14.98 9.25
C ALA A 119 -6.45 13.45 9.05
N TYR A 120 -5.32 13.01 8.49
CA TYR A 120 -4.98 11.59 8.37
C TYR A 120 -5.01 10.87 9.72
N GLN A 121 -4.45 11.46 10.76
CA GLN A 121 -4.47 10.90 12.13
C GLN A 121 -5.88 10.65 12.64
N VAL A 122 -6.80 11.57 12.38
CA VAL A 122 -8.20 11.45 12.82
C VAL A 122 -8.95 10.34 12.06
N TYR A 123 -8.79 10.28 10.75
CA TYR A 123 -9.63 9.43 9.90
C TYR A 123 -9.02 8.09 9.51
N GLN A 124 -7.70 8.00 9.41
CA GLN A 124 -7.03 6.77 9.00
C GLN A 124 -6.15 6.17 10.10
N ALA A 125 -5.22 6.94 10.67
CA ALA A 125 -4.32 6.41 11.70
C ALA A 125 -5.06 5.96 12.96
N SER A 126 -6.23 6.53 13.26
CA SER A 126 -7.12 6.08 14.34
C SER A 126 -7.55 4.60 14.22
N HIS A 127 -7.45 4.01 13.04
CA HIS A 127 -7.65 2.58 12.80
C HIS A 127 -6.37 1.74 13.00
N SER A 128 -5.24 2.36 13.33
CA SER A 128 -3.96 1.67 13.45
C SER A 128 -3.56 1.43 14.90
N PRO A 129 -2.83 0.35 15.20
CA PRO A 129 -2.24 0.12 16.52
C PRO A 129 -1.17 1.14 16.94
N ALA A 130 -0.70 2.01 16.03
CA ALA A 130 0.27 3.06 16.34
C ALA A 130 -0.34 4.18 17.19
N VAL A 131 -1.66 4.35 17.18
CA VAL A 131 -2.34 5.36 18.00
C VAL A 131 -2.16 5.02 19.49
N PRO A 132 -1.60 5.94 20.28
CA PRO A 132 -1.34 5.68 21.69
C PRO A 132 -2.63 5.66 22.50
N LEU A 133 -2.94 4.49 23.05
CA LEU A 133 -4.09 4.25 23.91
C LEU A 133 -3.63 3.89 25.33
N ASP A 134 -4.44 4.21 26.34
CA ASP A 134 -4.27 3.69 27.70
C ASP A 134 -4.75 2.24 27.82
N ALA A 135 -4.59 1.65 28.98
CA ALA A 135 -5.02 0.27 29.26
C ALA A 135 -6.53 0.04 29.12
N SER A 136 -7.34 1.09 29.13
CA SER A 136 -8.78 1.04 28.89
C SER A 136 -9.17 1.24 27.42
N GLY A 137 -8.19 1.47 26.52
CA GLY A 137 -8.41 1.75 25.11
C GLY A 137 -8.78 3.20 24.79
N ARG A 138 -8.53 4.14 25.72
CA ARG A 138 -8.78 5.58 25.49
C ARG A 138 -7.54 6.22 24.88
N TYR A 139 -7.77 7.12 23.93
CA TYR A 139 -6.72 7.93 23.32
C TYR A 139 -5.99 8.78 24.36
N LEU A 140 -4.66 8.71 24.37
CA LEU A 140 -3.79 9.42 25.33
C LEU A 140 -3.62 10.92 25.03
N GLY A 141 -4.26 11.45 23.99
CA GLY A 141 -4.19 12.87 23.65
C GLY A 141 -2.85 13.32 23.08
N ARG A 142 -2.04 12.39 22.58
CA ARG A 142 -0.75 12.67 21.93
C ARG A 142 -0.65 11.98 20.57
N ASP A 143 0.14 12.56 19.66
CA ASP A 143 0.41 11.97 18.37
C ASP A 143 1.22 10.67 18.52
N PRO A 144 1.09 9.72 17.58
CA PRO A 144 1.94 8.54 17.54
C PRO A 144 3.39 8.95 17.25
N ASP A 145 4.35 8.23 17.85
CA ASP A 145 5.77 8.49 17.65
C ASP A 145 6.24 8.17 16.21
N HIS A 146 5.49 7.34 15.51
CA HIS A 146 5.66 6.97 14.09
C HIS A 146 4.34 6.47 13.52
N LEU A 147 4.20 6.46 12.18
CA LEU A 147 2.98 6.01 11.52
C LEU A 147 3.01 4.53 11.11
N TRP A 148 4.19 3.93 10.97
CA TRP A 148 4.32 2.49 10.74
C TRP A 148 3.91 1.70 11.98
N TYR A 149 3.38 0.52 11.77
CA TYR A 149 2.91 -0.34 12.88
C TYR A 149 2.92 -1.81 12.50
N THR A 150 2.74 -2.67 13.50
CA THR A 150 2.62 -4.12 13.33
C THR A 150 1.35 -4.64 13.96
N PHE A 151 0.84 -5.72 13.40
CA PHE A 151 -0.24 -6.50 14.00
C PHE A 151 -0.15 -7.95 13.55
N SER A 152 -0.87 -8.84 14.23
CA SER A 152 -0.92 -10.27 13.90
C SER A 152 -2.36 -10.75 13.78
N ARG A 153 -2.62 -11.63 12.81
CA ARG A 153 -3.89 -12.31 12.68
C ARG A 153 -3.70 -13.75 12.19
N GLY A 154 -4.26 -14.72 12.92
CA GLY A 154 -4.11 -16.13 12.57
C GLY A 154 -2.63 -16.54 12.48
N CYS A 155 -2.23 -17.11 11.35
CA CYS A 155 -0.84 -17.53 11.08
C CYS A 155 0.04 -16.42 10.50
N ALA A 156 -0.47 -15.22 10.26
CA ALA A 156 0.24 -14.14 9.60
C ALA A 156 0.53 -12.96 10.53
N ASP A 157 1.72 -12.37 10.34
CA ASP A 157 2.15 -11.13 10.94
C ASP A 157 2.26 -10.05 9.86
N PHE A 158 1.90 -8.83 10.20
CA PHE A 158 1.89 -7.69 9.29
C PHE A 158 2.80 -6.59 9.81
N PHE A 159 3.67 -6.08 8.94
CA PHE A 159 4.42 -4.85 9.14
C PHE A 159 3.93 -3.82 8.12
N VAL A 160 3.21 -2.81 8.59
CA VAL A 160 2.66 -1.75 7.75
C VAL A 160 3.63 -0.58 7.74
N MET A 161 4.25 -0.36 6.58
CA MET A 161 5.34 0.60 6.41
C MET A 161 4.80 2.00 6.15
N ASP A 162 5.41 2.98 6.81
CA ASP A 162 5.34 4.39 6.41
C ASP A 162 6.43 4.65 5.37
N VAL A 163 6.04 4.85 4.14
CA VAL A 163 6.96 5.06 3.01
C VAL A 163 6.97 6.52 2.54
N ARG A 164 6.29 7.42 3.25
CA ARG A 164 6.14 8.82 2.84
C ARG A 164 6.69 9.82 3.85
N THR A 165 6.32 9.71 5.12
CA THR A 165 6.66 10.77 6.08
C THR A 165 8.11 10.71 6.55
N GLU A 166 8.72 9.52 6.51
CA GLU A 166 10.12 9.31 6.87
C GLU A 166 11.08 9.27 5.66
N ARG A 167 10.56 9.46 4.44
CA ARG A 167 11.32 9.38 3.20
C ARG A 167 12.37 10.49 3.09
N GLN A 168 13.57 10.13 2.64
CA GLN A 168 14.69 11.05 2.41
C GLN A 168 15.14 10.99 0.96
N LEU A 169 14.98 12.12 0.25
CA LEU A 169 15.39 12.30 -1.14
C LEU A 169 16.76 12.99 -1.21
N ALA A 170 17.81 12.28 -0.82
CA ALA A 170 19.16 12.80 -0.93
C ALA A 170 19.64 12.83 -2.39
N SER A 171 20.63 13.70 -2.69
CA SER A 171 21.20 13.86 -4.04
C SER A 171 21.95 12.63 -4.54
N THR A 172 22.50 11.83 -3.64
CA THR A 172 23.23 10.60 -3.97
C THR A 172 22.35 9.38 -3.75
N ALA A 173 22.31 8.46 -4.72
CA ALA A 173 21.48 7.26 -4.64
C ALA A 173 21.74 6.42 -3.38
N GLY A 174 22.98 6.40 -2.86
CA GLY A 174 23.32 5.67 -1.64
C GLY A 174 22.77 6.28 -0.35
N GLN A 175 22.34 7.55 -0.39
CA GLN A 175 21.78 8.27 0.76
C GLN A 175 20.24 8.37 0.72
N ARG A 176 19.63 7.88 -0.36
CA ARG A 176 18.16 7.88 -0.48
C ARG A 176 17.57 6.79 0.40
N LEU A 177 16.61 7.17 1.24
CA LEU A 177 15.93 6.26 2.15
C LEU A 177 14.41 6.36 1.97
N MET A 178 13.76 5.24 1.78
CA MET A 178 12.31 5.09 1.78
C MET A 178 11.79 5.04 3.23
N LEU A 179 12.50 4.32 4.09
CA LEU A 179 12.22 4.13 5.50
C LEU A 179 13.32 4.80 6.31
N SER A 180 12.99 5.36 7.48
CA SER A 180 14.00 5.80 8.44
C SER A 180 14.86 4.63 8.93
N ALA A 181 16.01 4.94 9.51
CA ALA A 181 16.88 3.92 10.12
C ALA A 181 16.17 3.17 11.25
N GLN A 182 15.33 3.86 12.03
CA GLN A 182 14.54 3.27 13.10
C GLN A 182 13.53 2.27 12.56
N GLN A 183 12.78 2.64 11.52
CA GLN A 183 11.79 1.75 10.89
C GLN A 183 12.49 0.56 10.23
N GLU A 184 13.60 0.76 9.50
CA GLU A 184 14.37 -0.33 8.86
C GLU A 184 14.90 -1.32 9.92
N GLN A 185 15.38 -0.85 11.07
CA GLN A 185 15.83 -1.71 12.16
C GLN A 185 14.67 -2.47 12.80
N ALA A 186 13.54 -1.80 13.04
CA ALA A 186 12.33 -2.45 13.55
C ALA A 186 11.81 -3.53 12.61
N LEU A 187 11.85 -3.28 11.30
CA LEU A 187 11.50 -4.25 10.27
C LEU A 187 12.38 -5.49 10.34
N TYR A 188 13.70 -5.34 10.50
CA TYR A 188 14.61 -6.48 10.60
C TYR A 188 14.36 -7.32 11.86
N GLN A 189 14.12 -6.67 12.99
CA GLN A 189 13.78 -7.38 14.21
C GLN A 189 12.46 -8.14 14.08
N TRP A 190 11.42 -7.48 13.55
CA TRP A 190 10.12 -8.08 13.31
C TRP A 190 10.18 -9.27 12.33
N LEU A 191 11.04 -9.22 11.32
CA LEU A 191 11.25 -10.34 10.39
C LEU A 191 11.84 -11.57 11.08
N LEU A 192 12.65 -11.39 12.12
CA LEU A 192 13.22 -12.49 12.91
C LEU A 192 12.26 -13.03 13.96
N ASP A 193 11.43 -12.16 14.53
CA ASP A 193 10.43 -12.53 15.52
C ASP A 193 9.36 -13.40 14.85
N GLY A 194 9.09 -14.61 15.40
CA GLY A 194 8.11 -15.52 14.83
C GLY A 194 8.40 -15.88 13.36
N ARG A 195 9.66 -16.15 13.01
CA ARG A 195 10.14 -16.39 11.63
C ARG A 195 9.45 -17.54 10.88
N ASP A 196 8.77 -18.43 11.60
CA ASP A 196 7.99 -19.53 11.01
C ASP A 196 6.57 -19.12 10.63
N ARG A 197 6.15 -17.92 10.97
CA ARG A 197 4.87 -17.35 10.59
C ARG A 197 4.95 -16.72 9.20
N VAL A 198 3.80 -16.51 8.58
CA VAL A 198 3.74 -15.77 7.30
C VAL A 198 4.02 -14.29 7.57
N LYS A 199 4.98 -13.71 6.88
CA LYS A 199 5.38 -12.30 7.04
C LYS A 199 4.83 -11.46 5.90
N CYS A 200 3.89 -10.58 6.21
CA CYS A 200 3.27 -9.66 5.27
C CYS A 200 3.86 -8.25 5.43
N LEU A 201 4.70 -7.85 4.49
CA LEU A 201 5.22 -6.49 4.38
C LEU A 201 4.19 -5.65 3.61
N VAL A 202 3.55 -4.70 4.28
CA VAL A 202 2.58 -3.80 3.65
C VAL A 202 3.29 -2.52 3.25
N SER A 203 3.34 -2.23 1.95
CA SER A 203 3.96 -1.03 1.39
C SER A 203 2.97 -0.32 0.48
N PRO A 204 2.57 0.93 0.76
CA PRO A 204 1.73 1.69 -0.16
C PRO A 204 2.26 1.65 -1.58
N VAL A 205 3.53 1.91 -1.81
CA VAL A 205 4.16 1.83 -3.13
C VAL A 205 4.71 0.44 -3.44
N VAL A 206 4.70 0.08 -4.71
CA VAL A 206 5.15 -1.24 -5.21
C VAL A 206 6.65 -1.45 -4.94
N MET A 207 6.97 -2.56 -4.24
CA MET A 207 8.37 -2.91 -3.98
C MET A 207 9.05 -3.53 -5.22
N PHE A 208 8.35 -4.37 -5.93
CA PHE A 208 8.69 -4.94 -7.24
C PHE A 208 7.42 -5.45 -7.92
N PRO A 209 7.36 -5.55 -9.26
CA PRO A 209 8.41 -5.31 -10.24
C PRO A 209 8.73 -3.83 -10.39
N ASP A 210 9.90 -3.55 -11.03
CA ASP A 210 10.25 -2.19 -11.41
C ASP A 210 9.32 -1.70 -12.51
N GLN A 211 8.96 -0.43 -12.46
CA GLN A 211 8.11 0.17 -13.47
C GLN A 211 8.93 0.55 -14.71
N ARG A 212 8.30 0.47 -15.88
CA ARG A 212 8.93 0.94 -17.11
C ARG A 212 9.00 2.45 -17.10
N ARG A 213 10.18 2.98 -16.79
CA ARG A 213 10.68 4.33 -17.04
C ARG A 213 9.68 5.49 -17.23
N PHE A 214 9.92 6.52 -16.61
CA PHE A 214 10.12 7.94 -16.87
C PHE A 214 9.79 8.83 -15.68
N PHE A 215 8.96 8.45 -14.74
CA PHE A 215 8.38 9.43 -13.81
C PHE A 215 8.47 9.08 -12.32
N ARG A 216 9.04 7.94 -11.92
CA ARG A 216 8.87 7.46 -10.53
C ARG A 216 10.16 7.18 -9.74
N GLY A 217 11.30 7.67 -10.18
CA GLY A 217 12.55 7.50 -9.43
C GLY A 217 12.52 8.11 -8.02
N ASP A 218 11.64 9.07 -7.76
CA ASP A 218 11.46 9.69 -6.45
C ASP A 218 10.23 9.15 -5.71
N ASP A 219 9.45 8.30 -6.33
CA ASP A 219 8.18 7.82 -5.85
C ASP A 219 8.22 6.35 -5.41
N ALA A 220 8.61 5.43 -6.27
CA ALA A 220 8.60 4.00 -6.02
C ALA A 220 9.94 3.45 -5.47
N TRP A 221 9.93 2.22 -4.94
CA TRP A 221 11.11 1.53 -4.43
C TRP A 221 12.27 1.40 -5.42
N GLU A 222 11.99 1.48 -6.71
CA GLU A 222 13.03 1.48 -7.75
C GLU A 222 13.96 2.70 -7.69
N GLY A 223 13.55 3.79 -7.06
CA GLY A 223 14.37 4.95 -6.77
C GLY A 223 15.22 4.81 -5.50
N PHE A 224 14.99 3.77 -4.70
CA PHE A 224 15.61 3.52 -3.39
C PHE A 224 16.36 2.17 -3.39
N LEU A 225 17.08 1.89 -4.47
CA LEU A 225 17.70 0.59 -4.75
C LEU A 225 18.60 0.08 -3.62
N ALA A 226 19.37 0.96 -2.97
CA ALA A 226 20.27 0.57 -1.89
C ALA A 226 19.50 -0.03 -0.71
N GLN A 227 18.44 0.62 -0.26
CA GLN A 227 17.64 0.16 0.87
C GLN A 227 16.82 -1.07 0.49
N ARG A 228 16.14 -1.07 -0.66
CA ARG A 228 15.44 -2.26 -1.17
C ARG A 228 16.36 -3.48 -1.24
N THR A 229 17.58 -3.30 -1.75
CA THR A 229 18.57 -4.38 -1.84
C THR A 229 18.98 -4.88 -0.44
N ARG A 230 19.15 -3.99 0.56
CA ARG A 230 19.46 -4.39 1.94
C ARG A 230 18.34 -5.24 2.55
N ILE A 231 17.08 -4.85 2.36
CA ILE A 231 15.92 -5.61 2.86
C ILE A 231 15.86 -7.00 2.21
N LEU A 232 15.98 -7.08 0.90
CA LEU A 232 15.98 -8.36 0.16
C LEU A 232 17.18 -9.24 0.54
N GLU A 233 18.38 -8.66 0.73
CA GLU A 233 19.57 -9.38 1.20
C GLU A 233 19.41 -9.87 2.64
N PHE A 234 18.70 -9.13 3.49
CA PHE A 234 18.38 -9.59 4.83
C PHE A 234 17.48 -10.82 4.79
N ILE A 235 16.36 -10.78 4.04
CA ILE A 235 15.47 -11.93 3.83
C ILE A 235 16.25 -13.14 3.30
N ARG A 236 17.16 -12.91 2.34
CA ARG A 236 18.00 -13.95 1.74
C ARG A 236 18.98 -14.57 2.74
N ARG A 237 19.67 -13.75 3.55
CA ARG A 237 20.66 -14.21 4.53
C ARG A 237 20.01 -14.99 5.65
N GLU A 238 18.91 -14.47 6.17
CA GLU A 238 18.17 -15.09 7.28
C GLU A 238 17.30 -16.26 6.83
N ASN A 239 17.30 -16.58 5.53
CA ASN A 239 16.57 -17.70 4.95
C ASN A 239 15.06 -17.66 5.30
N LEU A 240 14.44 -16.48 5.15
CA LEU A 240 13.03 -16.27 5.47
C LEU A 240 12.16 -16.74 4.30
N HIS A 241 11.34 -17.73 4.55
CA HIS A 241 10.53 -18.37 3.50
C HIS A 241 9.11 -17.76 3.52
N ARG A 242 8.24 -17.61 3.79
CA ARG A 242 6.83 -17.18 3.87
C ARG A 242 6.68 -15.67 3.90
N VAL A 243 7.36 -14.99 2.94
CA VAL A 243 7.32 -13.53 2.86
C VAL A 243 6.44 -13.08 1.71
N LEU A 244 5.41 -12.31 2.03
CA LEU A 244 4.54 -11.60 1.10
C LEU A 244 4.79 -10.10 1.19
N VAL A 245 4.68 -9.40 0.07
CA VAL A 245 4.57 -7.94 0.01
C VAL A 245 3.18 -7.61 -0.49
N LEU A 246 2.48 -6.70 0.16
CA LEU A 246 1.15 -6.23 -0.21
C LEU A 246 1.27 -4.75 -0.59
N SER A 247 0.90 -4.40 -1.82
CA SER A 247 1.15 -3.04 -2.33
C SER A 247 -0.05 -2.46 -3.08
N GLY A 248 -0.05 -1.10 -3.19
CA GLY A 248 -1.04 -0.29 -3.88
C GLY A 248 -0.47 0.55 -5.03
N ASP A 249 -0.89 1.82 -5.13
CA ASP A 249 -0.36 2.94 -5.91
C ASP A 249 -0.55 2.88 -7.44
N VAL A 250 -0.30 1.77 -8.11
CA VAL A 250 -0.11 1.70 -9.57
C VAL A 250 -1.40 1.57 -10.40
N HIS A 251 -2.57 1.73 -9.80
CA HIS A 251 -3.89 1.61 -10.45
C HIS A 251 -4.06 0.32 -11.26
N ALA A 252 -3.51 -0.77 -10.76
CA ALA A 252 -3.59 -2.08 -11.37
C ALA A 252 -3.57 -3.19 -10.31
N ALA A 253 -4.02 -4.38 -10.68
CA ALA A 253 -3.86 -5.59 -9.89
C ALA A 253 -2.95 -6.58 -10.62
N LEU A 254 -2.01 -7.16 -9.90
CA LEU A 254 -1.07 -8.18 -10.41
C LEU A 254 -0.40 -8.91 -9.25
N ALA A 255 0.13 -10.10 -9.54
CA ALA A 255 1.00 -10.83 -8.62
C ALA A 255 2.32 -11.19 -9.30
N THR A 256 3.42 -11.02 -8.57
CA THR A 256 4.77 -11.34 -9.04
C THR A 256 5.53 -12.14 -8.00
N ARG A 257 6.44 -13.00 -8.47
CA ARG A 257 7.34 -13.79 -7.66
C ARG A 257 8.78 -13.34 -7.89
N LEU A 258 9.47 -13.00 -6.82
CA LEU A 258 10.90 -12.73 -6.81
C LEU A 258 11.63 -13.98 -6.31
N GLN A 259 12.35 -14.63 -7.20
CA GLN A 259 13.16 -15.81 -6.89
C GLN A 259 14.58 -15.40 -6.53
N MET A 260 15.13 -16.05 -5.50
CA MET A 260 16.51 -15.87 -5.06
C MET A 260 17.06 -17.16 -4.46
N ARG A 261 18.39 -17.25 -4.31
CA ARG A 261 19.02 -18.32 -3.54
C ARG A 261 19.44 -17.79 -2.17
N SER A 262 19.03 -18.50 -1.12
CA SER A 262 19.47 -18.16 0.24
C SER A 262 20.98 -18.29 0.40
N ALA A 263 21.52 -17.81 1.52
CA ALA A 263 22.92 -18.00 1.87
C ALA A 263 23.28 -19.49 2.02
N ALA A 264 22.32 -20.32 2.43
CA ALA A 264 22.45 -21.79 2.52
C ALA A 264 22.22 -22.54 1.18
N GLY A 265 22.07 -21.80 0.06
CA GLY A 265 21.86 -22.39 -1.27
C GLY A 265 20.45 -22.89 -1.57
N ARG A 266 19.49 -22.68 -0.66
CA ARG A 266 18.08 -23.05 -0.85
C ARG A 266 17.37 -22.06 -1.78
N ASN A 267 16.39 -22.54 -2.51
CA ASN A 267 15.50 -21.67 -3.27
C ASN A 267 14.57 -20.91 -2.33
N LEU A 268 14.53 -19.60 -2.48
CA LEU A 268 13.63 -18.70 -1.76
C LEU A 268 12.77 -17.94 -2.76
N ALA A 269 11.56 -17.61 -2.34
CA ALA A 269 10.69 -16.72 -3.08
C ALA A 269 10.05 -15.70 -2.14
N VAL A 270 9.98 -14.44 -2.61
CA VAL A 270 9.16 -13.38 -2.04
C VAL A 270 8.10 -13.04 -3.09
N HIS A 271 6.86 -12.89 -2.67
CA HIS A 271 5.76 -12.61 -3.59
C HIS A 271 5.26 -11.20 -3.33
N ASN A 272 5.02 -10.41 -4.38
CA ASN A 272 4.34 -9.13 -4.27
C ASN A 272 2.95 -9.23 -4.89
N LEU A 273 1.94 -8.97 -4.06
CA LEU A 273 0.53 -8.89 -4.42
C LEU A 273 0.16 -7.42 -4.47
N VAL A 274 -0.20 -6.96 -5.63
CA VAL A 274 -0.57 -5.56 -5.88
C VAL A 274 -2.05 -5.51 -6.19
N CYS A 275 -2.79 -4.66 -5.50
CA CYS A 275 -4.17 -4.37 -5.86
C CYS A 275 -4.49 -2.91 -5.55
N SER A 276 -4.63 -2.15 -6.62
CA SER A 276 -4.80 -0.71 -6.59
C SER A 276 -5.88 -0.29 -7.58
N GLY A 277 -6.41 0.93 -7.36
CA GLY A 277 -7.52 1.47 -8.13
C GLY A 277 -8.86 0.91 -7.68
N LEU A 278 -9.23 1.10 -6.39
CA LEU A 278 -10.61 0.91 -5.93
C LEU A 278 -11.57 1.70 -6.84
N PHE A 279 -11.18 2.91 -7.18
CA PHE A 279 -11.76 3.68 -8.25
C PHE A 279 -10.75 4.70 -8.80
N TRP A 280 -10.45 4.62 -10.09
CA TRP A 280 -9.63 5.58 -10.81
C TRP A 280 -10.27 5.97 -12.13
N PRO A 281 -10.58 7.27 -12.36
CA PRO A 281 -11.32 7.72 -13.54
C PRO A 281 -10.42 7.84 -14.78
N ALA A 282 -9.66 6.81 -15.13
CA ALA A 282 -8.67 6.79 -16.21
C ALA A 282 -9.19 7.16 -17.60
N SER A 283 -10.51 7.29 -17.77
CA SER A 283 -11.15 7.51 -19.06
C SER A 283 -10.94 8.90 -19.68
N LEU A 284 -10.51 9.90 -18.90
CA LEU A 284 -10.30 11.26 -19.42
C LEU A 284 -8.97 11.44 -20.14
N PHE A 285 -7.98 10.59 -19.85
CA PHE A 285 -6.71 10.55 -20.54
C PHE A 285 -6.46 9.11 -20.94
N ALA A 286 -6.58 8.80 -22.23
CA ALA A 286 -6.45 7.47 -22.83
C ALA A 286 -5.04 6.82 -22.65
N PHE A 287 -4.32 7.20 -21.62
CA PHE A 287 -3.06 6.56 -21.23
C PHE A 287 -3.37 5.33 -20.41
N ARG A 288 -3.16 4.20 -21.03
CA ARG A 288 -3.07 2.91 -20.33
C ARG A 288 -1.78 2.90 -19.52
N TRP A 289 -1.80 3.43 -18.32
CA TRP A 289 -0.66 3.46 -17.40
C TRP A 289 0.01 2.08 -17.25
N HIS A 290 -0.77 1.01 -17.30
CA HIS A 290 -0.28 -0.35 -17.24
C HIS A 290 0.63 -0.75 -18.42
N ALA A 291 0.48 -0.17 -19.60
CA ALA A 291 1.38 -0.40 -20.73
C ALA A 291 2.77 0.23 -20.51
N LEU A 292 2.87 1.14 -19.53
CA LEU A 292 4.10 1.83 -19.18
C LEU A 292 4.81 1.18 -17.98
N THR A 293 4.21 0.18 -17.32
CA THR A 293 4.52 -0.01 -15.92
C THR A 293 5.28 -1.27 -15.55
N VAL A 294 5.37 -2.37 -16.26
CA VAL A 294 5.88 -3.55 -15.56
C VAL A 294 6.78 -4.43 -16.41
N ASP A 295 8.07 -4.47 -16.08
CA ASP A 295 8.93 -5.61 -16.41
C ASP A 295 8.78 -6.66 -15.29
N ALA A 296 7.69 -7.44 -15.35
CA ALA A 296 7.41 -8.49 -14.39
C ALA A 296 8.21 -9.78 -14.65
N ASP A 297 8.95 -9.86 -15.74
CA ASP A 297 9.84 -10.98 -16.07
C ASP A 297 11.28 -10.51 -16.30
N GLY A 298 12.22 -11.15 -15.62
CA GLY A 298 13.63 -10.86 -15.75
C GLY A 298 14.35 -10.52 -14.45
N PRO A 299 15.58 -9.97 -14.54
CA PRO A 299 16.35 -9.61 -13.36
C PRO A 299 15.79 -8.34 -12.70
N LEU A 300 15.61 -8.37 -11.37
CA LEU A 300 15.33 -7.17 -10.60
C LEU A 300 16.58 -6.29 -10.53
N ARG A 301 16.44 -4.99 -10.74
CA ARG A 301 17.53 -4.03 -10.54
C ARG A 301 17.91 -3.98 -9.05
N CYS A 302 19.20 -4.08 -8.75
CA CYS A 302 19.74 -4.07 -7.41
C CYS A 302 20.99 -3.22 -7.32
N HIS A 303 21.21 -2.59 -6.17
CA HIS A 303 22.42 -1.84 -5.90
C HIS A 303 23.62 -2.82 -5.78
N GLY A 304 24.61 -2.66 -6.64
CA GLY A 304 25.90 -3.37 -6.58
C GLY A 304 25.90 -4.86 -6.90
N ARG A 305 24.78 -5.47 -7.33
CA ARG A 305 24.70 -6.93 -7.56
C ARG A 305 23.69 -7.29 -8.63
N ALA A 306 24.09 -7.24 -9.89
CA ALA A 306 23.26 -7.72 -11.00
C ALA A 306 23.08 -9.25 -10.95
N GLY A 307 21.87 -9.75 -11.23
CA GLY A 307 21.60 -11.16 -11.54
C GLY A 307 21.25 -12.08 -10.38
N ARG A 308 21.15 -11.62 -9.13
CA ARG A 308 20.76 -12.46 -7.98
C ARG A 308 19.29 -12.74 -7.83
N TYR A 309 18.46 -11.87 -8.35
CA TYR A 309 17.02 -11.86 -8.15
C TYR A 309 16.33 -11.93 -9.50
N ARG A 310 15.47 -12.90 -9.66
CA ARG A 310 14.69 -13.06 -10.88
C ARG A 310 13.21 -12.88 -10.58
N LEU A 311 12.58 -11.94 -11.28
CA LEU A 311 11.15 -11.76 -11.29
C LEU A 311 10.49 -12.74 -12.25
N THR A 312 9.29 -13.17 -11.88
CA THR A 312 8.38 -13.94 -12.73
C THR A 312 6.96 -13.47 -12.47
N PRO A 313 6.18 -13.09 -13.49
CA PRO A 313 4.76 -12.80 -13.31
C PRO A 313 4.03 -14.08 -12.90
N LEU A 314 3.08 -13.94 -12.00
CA LEU A 314 2.16 -15.01 -11.60
C LEU A 314 0.78 -14.83 -12.23
N THR A 315 0.47 -13.58 -12.60
CA THR A 315 -0.81 -13.18 -13.19
C THR A 315 -0.58 -12.22 -14.33
N ASP A 316 -1.61 -12.01 -15.14
CA ASP A 316 -1.68 -10.86 -16.02
C ASP A 316 -1.87 -9.58 -15.22
N VAL A 317 -1.63 -8.42 -15.87
CA VAL A 317 -1.88 -7.09 -15.28
C VAL A 317 -3.31 -6.67 -15.58
N TYR A 318 -4.12 -6.50 -14.53
CA TYR A 318 -5.47 -5.99 -14.64
C TYR A 318 -5.51 -4.51 -14.24
N SER A 319 -5.81 -3.64 -15.19
CA SER A 319 -5.70 -2.18 -15.07
C SER A 319 -7.04 -1.45 -15.06
N ARG A 320 -8.01 -2.01 -14.36
CA ARG A 320 -9.32 -1.40 -14.13
C ARG A 320 -9.61 -1.38 -12.64
N ASP A 321 -10.68 -0.69 -12.25
CA ASP A 321 -11.13 -0.63 -10.85
C ASP A 321 -11.31 -2.02 -10.27
N ALA A 322 -10.60 -2.28 -9.18
CA ALA A 322 -10.55 -3.60 -8.56
C ALA A 322 -10.28 -3.52 -7.06
N PHE A 323 -10.62 -4.58 -6.36
CA PHE A 323 -10.15 -4.89 -5.01
C PHE A 323 -9.75 -6.37 -4.93
N ALA A 324 -8.96 -6.72 -3.92
CA ALA A 324 -8.55 -8.10 -3.70
C ALA A 324 -9.15 -8.68 -2.42
N ARG A 325 -9.43 -9.98 -2.42
CA ARG A 325 -9.59 -10.81 -1.24
C ARG A 325 -8.38 -11.72 -1.14
N ILE A 326 -7.71 -11.69 0.01
CA ILE A 326 -6.50 -12.45 0.28
C ILE A 326 -6.79 -13.40 1.43
N GLU A 327 -6.57 -14.67 1.20
CA GLU A 327 -6.69 -15.72 2.21
C GLU A 327 -5.32 -16.33 2.45
N ILE A 328 -4.88 -16.36 3.69
CA ILE A 328 -3.53 -16.79 4.06
C ILE A 328 -3.64 -17.96 5.03
N ASP A 329 -2.93 -19.03 4.71
CA ASP A 329 -2.71 -20.16 5.60
C ASP A 329 -1.19 -20.42 5.78
N PRO A 330 -0.76 -21.33 6.68
CA PRO A 330 0.66 -21.61 6.89
C PRO A 330 1.38 -22.15 5.65
N GLU A 331 0.68 -22.67 4.67
CA GLU A 331 1.23 -23.33 3.48
C GLU A 331 1.19 -22.45 2.23
N GLY A 332 0.36 -21.39 2.25
CA GLY A 332 0.18 -20.58 1.07
C GLY A 332 -0.67 -19.34 1.22
N CYS A 333 -1.03 -18.80 0.07
CA CYS A 333 -1.89 -17.64 -0.04
C CYS A 333 -2.78 -17.76 -1.29
N LEU A 334 -4.06 -17.51 -1.16
CA LEU A 334 -4.98 -17.35 -2.26
C LEU A 334 -5.25 -15.85 -2.49
N PHE A 335 -4.79 -15.34 -3.62
CA PHE A 335 -5.00 -13.97 -4.05
C PHE A 335 -6.09 -13.93 -5.10
N ARG A 336 -7.26 -13.41 -4.75
CA ARG A 336 -8.41 -13.28 -5.64
C ARG A 336 -8.71 -11.81 -5.90
N VAL A 337 -8.71 -11.42 -7.15
CA VAL A 337 -9.04 -10.06 -7.61
C VAL A 337 -10.49 -10.04 -8.09
N PHE A 338 -11.18 -8.96 -7.75
CA PHE A 338 -12.56 -8.69 -8.15
C PHE A 338 -12.67 -7.31 -8.75
N THR A 339 -13.49 -7.18 -9.78
CA THR A 339 -13.85 -5.87 -10.32
C THR A 339 -14.55 -5.02 -9.25
N ARG A 340 -14.63 -3.71 -9.47
CA ARG A 340 -15.44 -2.81 -8.63
C ARG A 340 -16.90 -3.27 -8.45
N LYS A 341 -17.42 -4.10 -9.36
CA LYS A 341 -18.77 -4.67 -9.28
C LYS A 341 -18.84 -5.99 -8.51
N GLY A 342 -17.70 -6.52 -8.06
CA GLY A 342 -17.63 -7.81 -7.36
C GLY A 342 -17.53 -9.02 -8.29
N GLU A 343 -17.32 -8.84 -9.59
CA GLU A 343 -17.09 -9.91 -10.55
C GLU A 343 -15.65 -10.41 -10.42
N PRO A 344 -15.39 -11.73 -10.38
CA PRO A 344 -14.03 -12.26 -10.27
C PRO A 344 -13.20 -11.93 -11.53
N VAL A 345 -11.90 -11.74 -11.34
CA VAL A 345 -10.90 -11.50 -12.39
C VAL A 345 -9.87 -12.64 -12.34
N PRO A 346 -10.15 -13.77 -12.98
CA PRO A 346 -9.30 -14.97 -12.90
C PRO A 346 -7.87 -14.72 -13.40
N GLU A 347 -7.70 -13.93 -14.47
CA GLU A 347 -6.41 -13.61 -15.07
C GLU A 347 -5.48 -12.81 -14.16
N ALA A 348 -6.02 -12.10 -13.16
CA ALA A 348 -5.26 -11.36 -12.15
C ALA A 348 -5.22 -12.07 -10.79
N SER A 349 -5.79 -13.26 -10.69
CA SER A 349 -5.88 -14.06 -9.46
C SER A 349 -4.92 -15.25 -9.50
N CYS A 350 -4.37 -15.65 -8.36
CA CYS A 350 -3.49 -16.81 -8.28
C CYS A 350 -3.48 -17.45 -6.90
N GLU A 351 -3.06 -18.72 -6.87
CA GLU A 351 -2.68 -19.44 -5.66
C GLU A 351 -1.16 -19.49 -5.54
N ILE A 352 -0.65 -19.22 -4.36
CA ILE A 352 0.76 -19.25 -4.01
C ILE A 352 0.98 -20.33 -2.96
N ARG A 353 1.93 -21.23 -3.21
CA ARG A 353 2.41 -22.20 -2.22
C ARG A 353 3.78 -21.75 -1.70
N PHE A 354 3.91 -21.67 -0.38
CA PHE A 354 5.19 -21.40 0.24
C PHE A 354 6.07 -22.65 0.13
N THR A 355 7.22 -22.51 -0.52
CA THR A 355 8.19 -23.57 -0.58
C THR A 355 9.03 -23.55 0.68
N GLY A 356 9.01 -24.62 1.44
CA GLY A 356 9.78 -24.82 2.67
C GLY A 356 11.28 -25.02 2.43
#